data_86eac15d81b5bf15514689f55468e91c
#
_entry.id   86eac15d81b5bf15514689f55468e91c
#
_cell.length_a   1.000
_cell.length_b   1.000
_cell.length_c   1.000
_cell.angle_alpha   90.00
_cell.angle_beta   90.00
_cell.angle_gamma   90.00
#
_symmetry.space_group_name_H-M   'P 1'
#
loop_
_entity.id
_entity.type
_entity.pdbx_description
1 polymer ?
#
loop_
_entity_poly.entity_id
_entity_poly.type
_entity_poly.pdbx_seq_one_letter_code
_entity_poly.pdbx_strand_id
1 'polypeptide(L)'
;MLEDSVTYQEIIRRGRVQGRLEEARVMLIQLGTAKFQEPDEAVRRQVGAITDLPRLERLHVRALYASSWDELLADEASQGASP
;
A
#
# COMPACT_ATOMS: atom_id res chain seq x y z
N MET A 1 8.96 32.84 12.27
CA MET A 1 8.49 33.14 10.93
C MET A 1 9.06 32.18 9.91
N LEU A 2 10.40 32.16 9.81
CA LEU A 2 11.03 31.22 8.88
C LEU A 2 10.73 29.79 9.27
N GLU A 3 10.70 29.52 10.57
CA GLU A 3 10.40 28.19 11.05
C GLU A 3 9.00 27.77 10.69
N ASP A 4 8.06 28.70 10.75
CA ASP A 4 6.68 28.41 10.40
C ASP A 4 6.57 28.03 8.92
N SER A 5 7.29 28.74 8.05
CA SER A 5 7.29 28.46 6.64
C SER A 5 7.81 27.07 6.35
N VAL A 6 8.94 26.72 6.97
CA VAL A 6 9.55 25.41 6.77
C VAL A 6 8.61 24.33 7.27
N THR A 7 8.05 24.55 8.45
CA THR A 7 7.12 23.59 9.04
C THR A 7 5.89 23.39 8.15
N TYR A 8 5.40 24.48 7.56
CA TYR A 8 4.24 24.39 6.68
C TYR A 8 4.53 23.52 5.46
N GLN A 9 5.68 23.72 4.84
CA GLN A 9 6.07 22.94 3.68
C GLN A 9 6.24 21.47 4.03
N GLU A 10 6.80 21.19 5.20
CA GLU A 10 6.95 19.82 5.65
C GLU A 10 5.60 19.16 5.88
N ILE A 11 4.66 19.88 6.46
CA ILE A 11 3.32 19.35 6.70
C ILE A 11 2.65 19.02 5.37
N ILE A 12 2.77 19.90 4.39
CA ILE A 12 2.19 19.66 3.07
C ILE A 12 2.81 18.44 2.42
N ARG A 13 4.13 18.32 2.49
CA ARG A 13 4.83 17.19 1.90
C ARG A 13 4.40 15.88 2.54
N ARG A 14 4.33 15.86 3.86
CA ARG A 14 3.88 14.66 4.58
C ARG A 14 2.46 14.31 4.23
N GLY A 15 1.61 15.31 4.10
CA GLY A 15 0.23 15.09 3.72
C GLY A 15 0.10 14.48 2.34
N ARG A 16 0.93 14.89 1.39
CA ARG A 16 0.90 14.33 0.05
C ARG A 16 1.34 12.87 0.05
N VAL A 17 2.39 12.56 0.78
CA VAL A 17 2.87 11.17 0.88
C VAL A 17 1.81 10.32 1.53
N GLN A 18 1.23 10.80 2.61
CA GLN A 18 0.18 10.08 3.31
C GLN A 18 -1.02 9.85 2.39
N GLY A 19 -1.41 10.88 1.64
CA GLY A 19 -2.53 10.75 0.71
C GLY A 19 -2.27 9.73 -0.36
N ARG A 20 -1.05 9.68 -0.89
CA ARG A 20 -0.69 8.69 -1.89
C ARG A 20 -0.73 7.28 -1.33
N LEU A 21 -0.25 7.11 -0.11
CA LEU A 21 -0.28 5.80 0.54
C LEU A 21 -1.71 5.33 0.72
N GLU A 22 -2.57 6.19 1.22
CA GLU A 22 -3.96 5.84 1.43
C GLU A 22 -4.66 5.52 0.12
N GLU A 23 -4.42 6.33 -0.89
CA GLU A 23 -5.01 6.11 -2.20
C GLU A 23 -4.53 4.79 -2.78
N ALA A 24 -3.24 4.51 -2.68
CA ALA A 24 -2.69 3.27 -3.21
C ALA A 24 -3.27 2.06 -2.49
N ARG A 25 -3.45 2.16 -1.17
CA ARG A 25 -4.07 1.08 -0.41
C ARG A 25 -5.52 0.84 -0.84
N VAL A 26 -6.28 1.92 -0.98
CA VAL A 26 -7.67 1.81 -1.42
C VAL A 26 -7.74 1.18 -2.80
N MET A 27 -6.90 1.65 -3.71
CA MET A 27 -6.90 1.13 -5.08
C MET A 27 -6.53 -0.35 -5.11
N LEU A 28 -5.56 -0.75 -4.29
CA LEU A 28 -5.17 -2.15 -4.23
C LEU A 28 -6.32 -3.02 -3.70
N ILE A 29 -7.00 -2.54 -2.67
CA ILE A 29 -8.14 -3.27 -2.12
C ILE A 29 -9.25 -3.38 -3.16
N GLN A 30 -9.52 -2.29 -3.89
CA GLN A 30 -10.54 -2.30 -4.92
C GLN A 30 -10.20 -3.28 -6.05
N LEU A 31 -8.96 -3.24 -6.49
CA LEU A 31 -8.50 -4.14 -7.55
C LEU A 31 -8.61 -5.59 -7.10
N GLY A 32 -8.13 -5.88 -5.92
CA GLY A 32 -8.17 -7.25 -5.41
C GLY A 32 -9.59 -7.72 -5.15
N THR A 33 -10.47 -6.84 -4.70
CA THR A 33 -11.86 -7.18 -4.49
C THR A 33 -12.53 -7.58 -5.81
N ALA A 34 -12.24 -6.82 -6.86
CA ALA A 34 -12.81 -7.10 -8.17
C ALA A 34 -12.23 -8.38 -8.76
N LYS A 35 -10.96 -8.66 -8.51
CA LYS A 35 -10.27 -9.76 -9.15
C LYS A 35 -10.35 -11.06 -8.35
N PHE A 36 -10.28 -10.95 -7.04
CA PHE A 36 -10.29 -12.13 -6.17
C PHE A 36 -11.61 -12.23 -5.43
N GLN A 37 -11.71 -11.48 -4.35
CA GLN A 37 -12.89 -11.42 -3.51
C GLN A 37 -12.68 -10.32 -2.49
N GLU A 38 -13.71 -10.04 -1.73
CA GLU A 38 -13.61 -9.06 -0.67
C GLU A 38 -12.59 -9.54 0.35
N PRO A 39 -11.63 -8.67 0.73
CA PRO A 39 -10.58 -9.08 1.66
C PRO A 39 -11.13 -9.26 3.07
N ASP A 40 -10.59 -10.22 3.79
CA ASP A 40 -10.91 -10.38 5.19
C ASP A 40 -10.13 -9.36 6.02
N GLU A 41 -10.34 -9.39 7.32
CA GLU A 41 -9.73 -8.40 8.19
C GLU A 41 -8.22 -8.53 8.23
N ALA A 42 -7.71 -9.75 8.14
CA ALA A 42 -6.26 -9.96 8.13
C ALA A 42 -5.61 -9.32 6.92
N VAL A 43 -6.24 -9.47 5.75
CA VAL A 43 -5.75 -8.86 4.53
C VAL A 43 -5.79 -7.34 4.63
N ARG A 44 -6.90 -6.81 5.11
CA ARG A 44 -7.03 -5.36 5.27
C ARG A 44 -5.97 -4.80 6.20
N ARG A 45 -5.67 -5.53 7.25
CA ARG A 45 -4.65 -5.14 8.22
C ARG A 45 -3.26 -5.14 7.59
N GLN A 46 -2.96 -6.19 6.83
CA GLN A 46 -1.67 -6.29 6.17
C GLN A 46 -1.46 -5.15 5.18
N VAL A 47 -2.45 -4.89 4.34
CA VAL A 47 -2.37 -3.80 3.37
C VAL A 47 -2.28 -2.46 4.08
N GLY A 48 -3.06 -2.28 5.13
CA GLY A 48 -3.06 -1.04 5.90
C GLY A 48 -1.75 -0.77 6.62
N ALA A 49 -0.98 -1.81 6.90
CA ALA A 49 0.29 -1.68 7.59
C ALA A 49 1.45 -1.31 6.66
N ILE A 50 1.24 -1.39 5.36
CA ILE A 50 2.30 -1.06 4.41
C ILE A 50 2.44 0.46 4.34
N THR A 51 3.64 0.94 4.63
CA THR A 51 3.93 2.37 4.61
C THR A 51 4.92 2.73 3.53
N ASP A 52 5.28 1.78 2.69
CA ASP A 52 6.25 1.95 1.62
C ASP A 52 5.48 1.99 0.29
N LEU A 53 5.42 3.17 -0.32
CA LEU A 53 4.69 3.33 -1.57
C LEU A 53 5.19 2.41 -2.69
N PRO A 54 6.51 2.27 -2.89
CA PRO A 54 6.98 1.33 -3.91
C PRO A 54 6.50 -0.10 -3.71
N ARG A 55 6.37 -0.53 -2.46
CA ARG A 55 5.83 -1.86 -2.19
C ARG A 55 4.37 -1.97 -2.64
N LEU A 56 3.58 -0.95 -2.35
CA LEU A 56 2.19 -0.94 -2.78
C LEU A 56 2.10 -0.96 -4.30
N GLU A 57 2.98 -0.24 -4.96
CA GLU A 57 3.01 -0.22 -6.42
C GLU A 57 3.37 -1.59 -6.99
N ARG A 58 4.34 -2.25 -6.37
CA ARG A 58 4.70 -3.61 -6.79
C ARG A 58 3.53 -4.57 -6.60
N LEU A 59 2.81 -4.43 -5.50
CA LEU A 59 1.65 -5.28 -5.24
C LEU A 59 0.55 -5.05 -6.28
N HIS A 60 0.39 -3.81 -6.73
CA HIS A 60 -0.56 -3.52 -7.81
C HIS A 60 -0.23 -4.33 -9.07
N VAL A 61 1.04 -4.32 -9.45
CA VAL A 61 1.46 -5.06 -10.64
C VAL A 61 1.29 -6.56 -10.42
N ARG A 62 1.69 -7.06 -9.27
CA ARG A 62 1.57 -8.48 -8.96
C ARG A 62 0.11 -8.92 -8.93
N ALA A 63 -0.79 -8.03 -8.55
CA ALA A 63 -2.21 -8.36 -8.50
C ALA A 63 -2.75 -8.73 -9.88
N LEU A 64 -2.11 -8.26 -10.95
CA LEU A 64 -2.51 -8.61 -12.30
C LEU A 64 -2.27 -10.08 -12.59
N TYR A 65 -1.33 -10.71 -11.91
CA TYR A 65 -0.92 -12.08 -12.16
C TYR A 65 -1.28 -13.04 -11.04
N ALA A 66 -1.55 -12.52 -9.85
CA ALA A 66 -1.92 -13.35 -8.71
C ALA A 66 -3.34 -13.86 -8.86
N SER A 67 -3.65 -14.96 -8.20
CA SER A 67 -4.96 -15.59 -8.27
C SER A 67 -5.77 -15.40 -6.99
N SER A 68 -5.14 -14.91 -5.94
CA SER A 68 -5.81 -14.72 -4.65
C SER A 68 -5.05 -13.72 -3.80
N TRP A 69 -5.70 -13.25 -2.76
CA TRP A 69 -5.07 -12.38 -1.78
C TRP A 69 -3.89 -13.07 -1.13
N ASP A 70 -4.05 -14.34 -0.78
CA ASP A 70 -3.00 -15.11 -0.12
C ASP A 70 -1.77 -15.21 -1.02
N GLU A 71 -1.98 -15.48 -2.29
CA GLU A 71 -0.88 -15.58 -3.23
C GLU A 71 -0.17 -14.25 -3.39
N LEU A 72 -0.93 -13.17 -3.50
CA LEU A 72 -0.37 -11.83 -3.66
C LEU A 72 0.51 -11.44 -2.48
N LEU A 73 -0.02 -11.63 -1.28
CA LEU A 73 0.67 -11.21 -0.07
C LEU A 73 1.76 -12.19 0.36
N ALA A 74 1.61 -13.46 0.02
CA ALA A 74 2.63 -14.47 0.30
C ALA A 74 3.90 -14.20 -0.50
N ASP A 75 3.76 -13.78 -1.75
CA ASP A 75 4.90 -13.44 -2.57
C ASP A 75 5.70 -12.31 -1.95
N GLU A 76 5.00 -11.30 -1.46
CA GLU A 76 5.66 -10.18 -0.82
C GLU A 76 6.37 -10.62 0.46
N ALA A 77 5.73 -11.47 1.25
CA ALA A 77 6.33 -12.00 2.46
C ALA A 77 7.56 -12.85 2.12
N SER A 78 7.47 -13.61 1.05
CA SER A 78 8.57 -14.46 0.61
C SER A 78 9.78 -13.62 0.22
N GLN A 79 9.55 -12.53 -0.48
CA GLN A 79 10.62 -11.62 -0.85
C GLN A 79 11.25 -10.98 0.38
N GLY A 80 10.43 -10.65 1.35
CA GLY A 80 10.92 -10.08 2.59
C GLY A 80 11.76 -11.06 3.38
N ALA A 81 11.44 -12.34 3.29
CA ALA A 81 12.17 -13.40 4.00
C ALA A 81 13.44 -13.79 3.27
N SER A 82 13.51 -13.55 1.99
CA SER A 82 14.66 -13.92 1.17
C SER A 82 15.77 -12.91 1.34
N PRO A 83 16.94 -13.31 1.81
CA PRO A 83 18.06 -12.38 1.96
C PRO A 83 18.59 -11.89 0.65
#